data_0d2add2d03cb2e81f4dd8a75e75a8021
#
_entry.id   0d2add2d03cb2e81f4dd8a75e75a8021
#
_cell.length_a   1.000
_cell.length_b   1.000
_cell.length_c   1.000
_cell.angle_alpha   90.00
_cell.angle_beta   90.00
_cell.angle_gamma   90.00
#
_symmetry.space_group_name_H-M   'P 1'
#
loop_
_entity.id
_entity.type
_entity.pdbx_description
1 polymer ?
#
loop_
_entity_poly.entity_id
_entity_poly.type
_entity_poly.pdbx_seq_one_letter_code
_entity_poly.pdbx_strand_id
1 'polypeptide(L)'
;MKDIMQSFLLKHRTLLPLYAALIIVLAWGLFFFKGSWSELWITNDQKGYQLFKSEKYLEAANVFEDSSFKGASFYKAGEFKKAKTVYLLDSSKEGRYNLGNSYLMLGKYKEAIEAYRLALKIDPGFTWAKENMKLAIVRQKMLDVENDGEEGVGELGADEIVYDNTENKGEDVTEERSGETSESRNANWLDRIQTGPQDFLKHKFSYQYGMQKADDAK
;
A
#
# COMPACT_ATOMS: atom_id res chain seq x y z
N MET A 1 27.11 -45.43 -51.95
CA MET A 1 26.69 -44.07 -51.53
C MET A 1 25.22 -43.80 -51.79
N LYS A 2 24.65 -44.17 -52.95
CA LYS A 2 23.22 -44.02 -53.26
C LYS A 2 22.30 -44.79 -52.32
N ASP A 3 22.66 -46.02 -51.93
CA ASP A 3 21.80 -46.86 -51.10
C ASP A 3 21.73 -46.38 -49.65
N ILE A 4 22.81 -45.80 -49.12
CA ILE A 4 22.83 -45.20 -47.79
C ILE A 4 21.93 -43.96 -47.77
N MET A 5 21.97 -43.15 -48.79
CA MET A 5 21.14 -41.94 -48.93
C MET A 5 19.67 -42.31 -49.12
N GLN A 6 19.34 -43.35 -49.86
CA GLN A 6 17.97 -43.83 -50.03
C GLN A 6 17.42 -44.42 -48.68
N SER A 7 18.20 -45.19 -47.96
CA SER A 7 17.78 -45.75 -46.69
C SER A 7 17.55 -44.61 -45.61
N PHE A 8 18.40 -43.61 -45.65
CA PHE A 8 18.25 -42.43 -44.80
C PHE A 8 16.99 -41.64 -45.14
N LEU A 9 16.73 -41.40 -46.41
CA LEU A 9 15.51 -40.71 -46.92
C LEU A 9 14.23 -41.50 -46.59
N LEU A 10 14.25 -42.85 -46.72
CA LEU A 10 13.13 -43.71 -46.37
C LEU A 10 12.83 -43.68 -44.88
N LYS A 11 13.83 -43.68 -44.03
CA LYS A 11 13.68 -43.61 -42.58
C LYS A 11 13.11 -42.30 -42.15
N HIS A 12 13.55 -41.19 -42.74
CA HIS A 12 12.98 -39.87 -42.46
C HIS A 12 11.60 -39.65 -43.05
N ARG A 13 11.28 -40.31 -44.20
CA ARG A 13 9.96 -40.25 -44.81
C ARG A 13 8.86 -40.84 -43.95
N THR A 14 9.15 -41.82 -43.10
CA THR A 14 8.19 -42.39 -42.14
C THR A 14 8.00 -41.51 -40.91
N LEU A 15 9.00 -40.69 -40.55
CA LEU A 15 8.90 -39.73 -39.45
C LEU A 15 8.27 -38.39 -39.83
N LEU A 16 8.25 -38.06 -41.12
CA LEU A 16 7.69 -36.81 -41.64
C LEU A 16 6.24 -36.56 -41.18
N PRO A 17 5.32 -37.56 -41.29
CA PRO A 17 3.95 -37.37 -40.80
C PRO A 17 3.86 -37.18 -39.29
N LEU A 18 4.75 -37.78 -38.52
CA LEU A 18 4.81 -37.58 -37.08
C LEU A 18 5.22 -36.15 -36.71
N TYR A 19 6.24 -35.61 -37.40
CA TYR A 19 6.65 -34.22 -37.22
C TYR A 19 5.54 -33.23 -37.67
N ALA A 20 4.88 -33.53 -38.79
CA ALA A 20 3.75 -32.72 -39.25
C ALA A 20 2.59 -32.74 -38.24
N ALA A 21 2.24 -33.89 -37.70
CA ALA A 21 1.23 -34.02 -36.65
C ALA A 21 1.61 -33.26 -35.38
N LEU A 22 2.87 -33.33 -34.95
CA LEU A 22 3.38 -32.58 -33.79
C LEU A 22 3.26 -31.07 -34.04
N ILE A 23 3.65 -30.59 -35.22
CA ILE A 23 3.56 -29.16 -35.56
C ILE A 23 2.10 -28.72 -35.59
N ILE A 24 1.19 -29.53 -36.13
CA ILE A 24 -0.24 -29.22 -36.13
C ILE A 24 -0.80 -29.14 -34.73
N VAL A 25 -0.43 -30.08 -33.83
CA VAL A 25 -0.86 -30.07 -32.43
C VAL A 25 -0.32 -28.84 -31.71
N LEU A 26 0.95 -28.50 -31.92
CA LEU A 26 1.54 -27.28 -31.37
C LEU A 26 0.87 -26.01 -31.88
N ALA A 27 0.65 -25.93 -33.20
CA ALA A 27 -0.05 -24.81 -33.84
C ALA A 27 -1.49 -24.69 -33.31
N TRP A 28 -2.17 -25.81 -33.14
CA TRP A 28 -3.52 -25.88 -32.59
C TRP A 28 -3.53 -25.41 -31.12
N GLY A 29 -2.59 -25.90 -30.32
CA GLY A 29 -2.39 -25.44 -28.94
C GLY A 29 -2.15 -23.93 -28.88
N LEU A 30 -1.31 -23.39 -29.76
CA LEU A 30 -1.05 -21.95 -29.86
C LEU A 30 -2.28 -21.15 -30.31
N PHE A 31 -3.06 -21.67 -31.25
CA PHE A 31 -4.27 -21.02 -31.78
C PHE A 31 -5.40 -20.99 -30.73
N PHE A 32 -5.53 -22.04 -29.91
CA PHE A 32 -6.53 -22.11 -28.85
C PHE A 32 -6.05 -21.46 -27.52
N PHE A 33 -4.78 -21.14 -27.43
CA PHE A 33 -4.25 -20.41 -26.29
C PHE A 33 -4.76 -18.95 -26.32
N LYS A 34 -5.87 -18.70 -25.62
CA LYS A 34 -6.48 -17.36 -25.53
C LYS A 34 -5.76 -16.41 -24.58
N GLY A 35 -4.76 -16.88 -23.86
CA GLY A 35 -3.92 -16.09 -22.98
C GLY A 35 -2.85 -15.30 -23.73
N SER A 36 -2.48 -14.15 -23.19
CA SER A 36 -1.29 -13.45 -23.69
C SER A 36 -0.04 -14.25 -23.35
N TRP A 37 0.87 -14.42 -24.32
CA TRP A 37 2.17 -15.08 -24.08
C TRP A 37 2.95 -14.44 -22.94
N SER A 38 2.75 -13.13 -22.73
CA SER A 38 3.33 -12.40 -21.62
C SER A 38 2.82 -12.90 -20.26
N GLU A 39 1.58 -13.40 -20.16
CA GLU A 39 1.01 -13.90 -18.91
C GLU A 39 1.69 -15.17 -18.39
N LEU A 40 2.35 -15.94 -19.27
CA LEU A 40 3.11 -17.13 -18.88
C LEU A 40 4.42 -16.79 -18.13
N TRP A 41 4.88 -15.55 -18.27
CA TRP A 41 6.17 -15.10 -17.72
C TRP A 41 6.00 -14.00 -16.66
N ILE A 42 4.77 -13.54 -16.43
CA ILE A 42 4.46 -12.52 -15.43
C ILE A 42 4.26 -13.20 -14.07
N THR A 43 5.00 -12.77 -13.05
CA THR A 43 4.80 -13.23 -11.67
C THR A 43 3.48 -12.70 -11.12
N ASN A 44 2.97 -13.34 -10.06
CA ASN A 44 1.77 -12.87 -9.37
C ASN A 44 1.92 -11.43 -8.87
N ASP A 45 3.09 -11.06 -8.37
CA ASP A 45 3.34 -9.68 -7.93
C ASP A 45 3.37 -8.68 -9.07
N GLN A 46 3.92 -9.05 -10.23
CA GLN A 46 3.86 -8.20 -11.43
C GLN A 46 2.42 -8.00 -11.92
N LYS A 47 1.62 -9.07 -11.91
CA LYS A 47 0.19 -9.01 -12.23
C LYS A 47 -0.58 -8.18 -11.20
N GLY A 48 -0.31 -8.40 -9.92
CA GLY A 48 -0.85 -7.60 -8.82
C GLY A 48 -0.54 -6.11 -8.99
N TYR A 49 0.69 -5.79 -9.39
CA TYR A 49 1.09 -4.41 -9.64
C TYR A 49 0.35 -3.76 -10.83
N GLN A 50 0.12 -4.49 -11.92
CA GLN A 50 -0.68 -4.01 -13.05
C GLN A 50 -2.13 -3.73 -12.63
N LEU A 51 -2.73 -4.64 -11.87
CA LEU A 51 -4.08 -4.47 -11.31
C LEU A 51 -4.13 -3.27 -10.37
N PHE A 52 -3.13 -3.11 -9.51
CA PHE A 52 -3.02 -1.99 -8.60
C PHE A 52 -2.94 -0.65 -9.33
N LYS A 53 -2.13 -0.56 -10.38
CA LYS A 53 -2.05 0.63 -11.26
C LYS A 53 -3.37 0.94 -11.95
N SER A 54 -4.15 -0.09 -12.27
CA SER A 54 -5.48 0.04 -12.89
C SER A 54 -6.58 0.28 -11.85
N GLU A 55 -6.21 0.60 -10.60
CA GLU A 55 -7.10 0.85 -9.47
C GLU A 55 -8.00 -0.33 -9.07
N LYS A 56 -7.72 -1.51 -9.60
CA LYS A 56 -8.41 -2.77 -9.27
C LYS A 56 -7.83 -3.36 -7.97
N TYR A 57 -7.94 -2.60 -6.90
CA TYR A 57 -7.24 -2.87 -5.64
C TYR A 57 -7.61 -4.20 -4.99
N LEU A 58 -8.88 -4.58 -5.02
CA LEU A 58 -9.33 -5.84 -4.44
C LEU A 58 -8.81 -7.04 -5.23
N GLU A 59 -8.81 -6.95 -6.57
CA GLU A 59 -8.23 -7.97 -7.44
C GLU A 59 -6.71 -8.06 -7.22
N ALA A 60 -6.03 -6.90 -7.15
CA ALA A 60 -4.62 -6.83 -6.86
C ALA A 60 -4.26 -7.51 -5.52
N ALA A 61 -5.01 -7.24 -4.45
CA ALA A 61 -4.80 -7.84 -3.15
C ALA A 61 -4.90 -9.36 -3.16
N ASN A 62 -5.77 -9.92 -4.01
CA ASN A 62 -5.95 -11.37 -4.13
C ASN A 62 -4.81 -12.05 -4.92
N VAL A 63 -4.11 -11.29 -5.76
CA VAL A 63 -3.03 -11.79 -6.63
C VAL A 63 -1.67 -11.62 -5.98
N PHE A 64 -1.43 -10.52 -5.25
CA PHE A 64 -0.14 -10.27 -4.60
C PHE A 64 0.27 -11.39 -3.62
N GLU A 65 1.51 -11.85 -3.75
CA GLU A 65 2.18 -12.73 -2.79
C GLU A 65 2.91 -11.91 -1.72
N ASP A 66 3.53 -10.79 -2.13
CA ASP A 66 4.15 -9.85 -1.19
C ASP A 66 3.11 -9.27 -0.23
N SER A 67 3.34 -9.47 1.07
CA SER A 67 2.39 -9.07 2.12
C SER A 67 2.24 -7.56 2.23
N SER A 68 3.29 -6.77 1.96
CA SER A 68 3.22 -5.31 2.02
C SER A 68 2.32 -4.75 0.93
N PHE A 69 2.49 -5.23 -0.31
CA PHE A 69 1.62 -4.83 -1.43
C PHE A 69 0.20 -5.36 -1.29
N LYS A 70 0.05 -6.58 -0.79
CA LYS A 70 -1.25 -7.17 -0.48
C LYS A 70 -2.00 -6.35 0.56
N GLY A 71 -1.36 -6.01 1.66
CA GLY A 71 -1.93 -5.17 2.71
C GLY A 71 -2.29 -3.77 2.18
N ALA A 72 -1.40 -3.14 1.41
CA ALA A 72 -1.65 -1.84 0.78
C ALA A 72 -2.84 -1.88 -0.18
N SER A 73 -2.97 -2.96 -0.93
CA SER A 73 -4.10 -3.16 -1.86
C SER A 73 -5.42 -3.31 -1.12
N PHE A 74 -5.48 -4.10 -0.05
CA PHE A 74 -6.66 -4.18 0.80
C PHE A 74 -7.00 -2.83 1.44
N TYR A 75 -6.00 -2.09 1.91
CA TYR A 75 -6.20 -0.76 2.48
C TYR A 75 -6.80 0.21 1.46
N LYS A 76 -6.27 0.23 0.23
CA LYS A 76 -6.79 1.03 -0.89
C LYS A 76 -8.19 0.64 -1.32
N ALA A 77 -8.52 -0.64 -1.23
CA ALA A 77 -9.87 -1.16 -1.49
C ALA A 77 -10.89 -0.82 -0.38
N GLY A 78 -10.45 -0.16 0.71
CA GLY A 78 -11.31 0.09 1.89
C GLY A 78 -11.50 -1.13 2.79
N GLU A 79 -10.86 -2.24 2.49
CA GLU A 79 -10.96 -3.50 3.24
C GLU A 79 -10.01 -3.49 4.45
N PHE A 80 -10.20 -2.50 5.34
CA PHE A 80 -9.31 -2.23 6.47
C PHE A 80 -9.16 -3.41 7.44
N LYS A 81 -10.20 -4.24 7.59
CA LYS A 81 -10.12 -5.45 8.42
C LYS A 81 -9.13 -6.47 7.83
N LYS A 82 -9.12 -6.63 6.50
CA LYS A 82 -8.19 -7.53 5.80
C LYS A 82 -6.79 -6.95 5.79
N ALA A 83 -6.64 -5.65 5.50
CA ALA A 83 -5.36 -4.95 5.58
C ALA A 83 -4.72 -5.12 6.97
N LYS A 84 -5.47 -4.87 8.05
CA LYS A 84 -5.04 -5.11 9.42
C LYS A 84 -4.50 -6.52 9.63
N THR A 85 -5.23 -7.55 9.14
CA THR A 85 -4.84 -8.96 9.33
C THR A 85 -3.50 -9.26 8.65
N VAL A 86 -3.26 -8.68 7.47
CA VAL A 86 -1.98 -8.82 6.76
C VAL A 86 -0.86 -8.13 7.54
N TYR A 87 -1.07 -6.89 7.97
CA TYR A 87 -0.05 -6.11 8.66
C TYR A 87 0.25 -6.57 10.09
N LEU A 88 -0.63 -7.34 10.72
CA LEU A 88 -0.35 -7.96 12.03
C LEU A 88 0.86 -8.89 11.97
N LEU A 89 1.11 -9.52 10.83
CA LEU A 89 2.22 -10.46 10.63
C LEU A 89 3.52 -9.73 10.27
N ASP A 90 3.46 -8.46 9.90
CA ASP A 90 4.62 -7.66 9.53
C ASP A 90 5.16 -6.91 10.76
N SER A 91 6.35 -7.34 11.23
CA SER A 91 7.02 -6.74 12.39
C SER A 91 7.92 -5.54 12.04
N SER A 92 8.04 -5.16 10.76
CA SER A 92 8.80 -3.98 10.33
C SER A 92 8.17 -2.68 10.84
N LYS A 93 8.92 -1.59 10.82
CA LYS A 93 8.38 -0.27 11.19
C LYS A 93 7.25 0.16 10.26
N GLU A 94 7.37 -0.15 8.98
CA GLU A 94 6.35 0.11 7.96
C GLU A 94 5.10 -0.73 8.18
N GLY A 95 5.27 -2.02 8.49
CA GLY A 95 4.17 -2.92 8.84
C GLY A 95 3.41 -2.44 10.07
N ARG A 96 4.12 -2.05 11.14
CA ARG A 96 3.52 -1.49 12.35
C ARG A 96 2.80 -0.16 12.09
N TYR A 97 3.38 0.71 11.27
CA TYR A 97 2.74 1.95 10.84
C TYR A 97 1.46 1.69 10.06
N ASN A 98 1.50 0.80 9.08
CA ASN A 98 0.33 0.45 8.25
C ASN A 98 -0.76 -0.29 9.05
N LEU A 99 -0.35 -1.06 10.05
CA LEU A 99 -1.28 -1.63 11.03
C LEU A 99 -2.01 -0.53 11.80
N GLY A 100 -1.27 0.49 12.27
CA GLY A 100 -1.82 1.66 12.93
C GLY A 100 -2.81 2.40 12.03
N ASN A 101 -2.47 2.62 10.76
CA ASN A 101 -3.37 3.22 9.77
C ASN A 101 -4.66 2.39 9.60
N SER A 102 -4.53 1.06 9.54
CA SER A 102 -5.70 0.18 9.41
C SER A 102 -6.61 0.24 10.64
N TYR A 103 -6.04 0.30 11.84
CA TYR A 103 -6.80 0.51 13.07
C TYR A 103 -7.47 1.89 13.12
N LEU A 104 -6.76 2.93 12.69
CA LEU A 104 -7.28 4.30 12.61
C LEU A 104 -8.55 4.38 11.75
N MET A 105 -8.50 3.75 10.57
CA MET A 105 -9.64 3.68 9.65
C MET A 105 -10.80 2.82 10.18
N LEU A 106 -10.53 1.92 11.10
CA LEU A 106 -11.54 1.11 11.80
C LEU A 106 -12.11 1.80 13.05
N GLY A 107 -11.69 3.04 13.36
CA GLY A 107 -12.07 3.75 14.58
C GLY A 107 -11.48 3.17 15.87
N LYS A 108 -10.48 2.28 15.75
CA LYS A 108 -9.80 1.64 16.87
C LYS A 108 -8.57 2.45 17.27
N TYR A 109 -8.82 3.60 17.87
CA TYR A 109 -7.77 4.60 18.10
C TYR A 109 -6.74 4.14 19.14
N LYS A 110 -7.14 3.43 20.19
CA LYS A 110 -6.22 2.88 21.20
C LYS A 110 -5.23 1.91 20.58
N GLU A 111 -5.72 0.98 19.76
CA GLU A 111 -4.89 0.01 19.06
C GLU A 111 -4.00 0.68 17.98
N ALA A 112 -4.50 1.75 17.34
CA ALA A 112 -3.69 2.53 16.39
C ALA A 112 -2.51 3.19 17.09
N ILE A 113 -2.72 3.82 18.24
CA ILE A 113 -1.67 4.44 19.05
C ILE A 113 -0.59 3.41 19.42
N GLU A 114 -0.99 2.23 19.87
CA GLU A 114 -0.03 1.17 20.20
C GLU A 114 0.78 0.70 18.98
N ALA A 115 0.13 0.54 17.84
CA ALA A 115 0.81 0.14 16.62
C ALA A 115 1.83 1.20 16.17
N TYR A 116 1.48 2.50 16.23
CA TYR A 116 2.43 3.59 15.92
C TYR A 116 3.57 3.65 16.93
N ARG A 117 3.29 3.43 18.24
CA ARG A 117 4.33 3.36 19.26
C ARG A 117 5.33 2.25 18.99
N LEU A 118 4.86 1.08 18.53
CA LEU A 118 5.75 -0.01 18.13
C LEU A 118 6.59 0.36 16.91
N ALA A 119 6.03 1.07 15.92
CA ALA A 119 6.79 1.58 14.78
C ALA A 119 7.89 2.55 15.24
N LEU A 120 7.55 3.47 16.14
CA LEU A 120 8.50 4.46 16.71
C LEU A 120 9.54 3.84 17.64
N LYS A 121 9.25 2.71 18.26
CA LYS A 121 10.25 1.96 19.02
C LYS A 121 11.34 1.38 18.12
N ILE A 122 11.00 1.02 16.88
CA ILE A 122 11.95 0.51 15.88
C ILE A 122 12.73 1.69 15.27
N ASP A 123 12.02 2.76 14.90
CA ASP A 123 12.61 3.96 14.32
C ASP A 123 12.03 5.21 14.99
N PRO A 124 12.74 5.79 15.99
CA PRO A 124 12.29 7.01 16.65
C PRO A 124 12.19 8.23 15.72
N GLY A 125 12.88 8.20 14.57
CA GLY A 125 12.83 9.24 13.55
C GLY A 125 11.62 9.18 12.60
N PHE A 126 10.76 8.17 12.73
CA PHE A 126 9.67 7.94 11.78
C PHE A 126 8.54 8.97 11.94
N THR A 127 8.71 10.12 11.29
CA THR A 127 7.83 11.30 11.40
C THR A 127 6.36 10.98 11.15
N TRP A 128 6.07 10.17 10.15
CA TRP A 128 4.69 9.80 9.77
C TRP A 128 3.96 9.02 10.86
N ALA A 129 4.67 8.13 11.56
CA ALA A 129 4.10 7.42 12.68
C ALA A 129 3.82 8.37 13.84
N LYS A 130 4.69 9.38 14.07
CA LYS A 130 4.46 10.43 15.07
C LYS A 130 3.20 11.24 14.76
N GLU A 131 3.06 11.70 13.52
CA GLU A 131 1.92 12.52 13.11
C GLU A 131 0.60 11.75 13.20
N ASN A 132 0.57 10.53 12.67
CA ASN A 132 -0.64 9.72 12.73
C ASN A 132 -0.98 9.27 14.16
N MET A 133 0.02 9.07 15.02
CA MET A 133 -0.20 8.80 16.44
C MET A 133 -0.86 10.00 17.14
N LYS A 134 -0.39 11.24 16.85
CA LYS A 134 -1.04 12.46 17.37
C LYS A 134 -2.51 12.52 16.96
N LEU A 135 -2.79 12.28 15.68
CA LEU A 135 -4.15 12.23 15.16
C LEU A 135 -5.00 11.18 15.88
N ALA A 136 -4.46 9.97 16.09
CA ALA A 136 -5.16 8.90 16.78
C ALA A 136 -5.48 9.28 18.25
N ILE A 137 -4.56 9.95 18.94
CA ILE A 137 -4.75 10.44 20.31
C ILE A 137 -5.89 11.47 20.37
N VAL A 138 -5.92 12.44 19.43
CA VAL A 138 -6.98 13.44 19.37
C VAL A 138 -8.34 12.79 19.15
N ARG A 139 -8.44 11.88 18.18
CA ARG A 139 -9.69 11.16 17.89
C ARG A 139 -10.15 10.29 19.06
N GLN A 140 -9.21 9.67 19.79
CA GLN A 140 -9.54 8.90 20.98
C GLN A 140 -10.12 9.79 22.08
N LYS A 141 -9.51 10.95 22.35
CA LYS A 141 -10.02 11.92 23.32
C LYS A 141 -11.43 12.41 22.97
N MET A 142 -11.67 12.71 21.69
CA MET A 142 -13.03 13.11 21.22
C MET A 142 -14.05 12.01 21.49
N LEU A 143 -13.71 10.75 21.22
CA LEU A 143 -14.59 9.62 21.49
C LEU A 143 -14.83 9.38 22.98
N ASP A 144 -13.81 9.57 23.82
CA ASP A 144 -13.94 9.42 25.26
C ASP A 144 -14.87 10.51 25.83
N VAL A 145 -14.77 11.76 25.37
CA VAL A 145 -15.68 12.87 25.77
C VAL A 145 -17.14 12.61 25.33
N GLU A 146 -17.33 12.10 24.11
CA GLU A 146 -18.66 11.75 23.62
C GLU A 146 -19.30 10.61 24.45
N ASN A 147 -18.52 9.62 24.87
CA ASN A 147 -19.00 8.49 25.64
C ASN A 147 -19.28 8.83 27.12
N ASP A 148 -18.56 9.79 27.69
CA ASP A 148 -18.75 10.22 29.07
C ASP A 148 -19.98 11.11 29.28
N GLY A 149 -20.75 11.41 28.19
CA GLY A 149 -22.03 12.14 28.28
C GLY A 149 -21.90 13.59 28.76
N GLU A 150 -20.71 14.15 28.81
CA GLU A 150 -20.52 15.56 29.02
C GLU A 150 -20.96 16.35 27.76
N GLU A 151 -22.18 16.93 27.82
CA GLU A 151 -22.60 18.03 26.95
C GLU A 151 -21.69 19.24 27.20
N GLY A 152 -20.50 19.15 26.81
CA GLY A 152 -19.47 20.16 26.97
C GLY A 152 -18.36 19.90 26.00
N VAL A 153 -18.57 20.20 24.71
CA VAL A 153 -17.46 20.59 23.84
C VAL A 153 -17.01 21.98 24.34
N GLY A 154 -16.67 22.03 25.62
CA GLY A 154 -15.95 23.11 26.21
C GLY A 154 -14.53 23.03 25.72
N GLU A 155 -14.19 23.95 24.79
CA GLU A 155 -12.84 24.43 24.56
C GLU A 155 -11.71 23.40 24.82
N LEU A 156 -11.63 22.36 23.97
CA LEU A 156 -10.33 21.79 23.69
C LEU A 156 -9.59 22.86 22.88
N GLY A 157 -9.15 23.90 23.60
CA GLY A 157 -8.28 24.91 23.06
C GLY A 157 -7.08 24.19 22.46
N ALA A 158 -6.69 24.61 21.26
CA ALA A 158 -5.47 24.12 20.60
C ALA A 158 -4.22 24.28 21.49
N ASP A 159 -4.35 24.98 22.61
CA ASP A 159 -3.30 25.38 23.51
C ASP A 159 -2.92 24.32 24.57
N GLU A 160 -3.72 23.27 24.78
CA GLU A 160 -3.42 22.23 25.77
C GLU A 160 -2.62 21.05 25.24
N ILE A 161 -2.32 21.05 23.93
CA ILE A 161 -1.34 20.12 23.36
C ILE A 161 0.02 20.80 23.36
N VAL A 162 0.54 21.09 24.55
CA VAL A 162 1.94 21.48 24.73
C VAL A 162 2.80 20.25 24.48
N TYR A 163 3.22 20.08 23.22
CA TYR A 163 4.35 19.22 22.92
C TYR A 163 5.61 20.00 23.29
N ASP A 164 6.30 19.52 24.29
CA ASP A 164 7.66 19.96 24.59
C ASP A 164 8.55 19.64 23.38
N ASN A 165 8.55 20.56 22.41
CA ASN A 165 9.39 20.52 21.23
C ASN A 165 10.52 21.51 21.44
N THR A 166 11.47 21.15 22.30
CA THR A 166 12.60 21.99 22.65
C THR A 166 13.62 22.20 21.52
N GLU A 167 13.34 21.77 20.30
CA GLU A 167 14.28 21.96 19.17
C GLU A 167 13.61 22.34 17.83
N ASN A 168 12.76 23.38 17.81
CA ASN A 168 12.56 24.14 16.57
C ASN A 168 12.08 25.56 16.91
N LYS A 169 12.99 26.51 16.92
CA LYS A 169 12.67 27.92 16.77
C LYS A 169 12.14 28.16 15.37
N GLY A 170 10.83 27.95 15.17
CA GLY A 170 10.08 28.48 14.07
C GLY A 170 9.68 29.91 14.42
N GLU A 171 9.95 30.84 13.53
CA GLU A 171 9.56 32.25 13.64
C GLU A 171 8.06 32.37 13.90
N ASP A 172 7.70 33.18 14.90
CA ASP A 172 6.36 33.67 15.16
C ASP A 172 5.81 34.42 13.95
N VAL A 173 4.95 33.76 13.15
CA VAL A 173 4.11 34.50 12.20
C VAL A 173 2.76 34.72 12.88
N THR A 174 2.70 35.76 13.68
CA THR A 174 1.43 36.36 14.13
C THR A 174 0.75 37.02 12.93
N GLU A 175 0.01 36.27 12.14
CA GLU A 175 -1.01 36.85 11.28
C GLU A 175 -2.37 36.81 12.00
N GLU A 176 -2.78 37.96 12.50
CA GLU A 176 -4.17 38.25 12.84
C GLU A 176 -5.05 38.05 11.61
N ARG A 177 -5.75 36.94 11.51
CA ARG A 177 -6.90 36.76 10.64
C ARG A 177 -8.17 36.75 11.45
N SER A 178 -8.69 37.95 11.65
CA SER A 178 -10.05 38.20 12.11
C SER A 178 -11.05 37.71 11.05
N GLY A 179 -11.94 36.79 11.40
CA GLY A 179 -13.17 36.54 10.66
C GLY A 179 -13.57 35.12 10.31
N GLU A 180 -12.81 34.11 10.62
CA GLU A 180 -13.24 32.73 10.38
C GLU A 180 -13.94 32.12 11.60
N THR A 181 -15.15 31.59 11.39
CA THR A 181 -15.92 30.90 12.43
C THR A 181 -15.26 29.58 12.77
N SER A 182 -15.49 29.05 13.99
CA SER A 182 -14.97 27.77 14.44
C SER A 182 -15.32 26.61 13.50
N GLU A 183 -16.47 26.68 12.81
CA GLU A 183 -16.91 25.69 11.82
C GLU A 183 -16.06 25.73 10.54
N SER A 184 -15.66 26.91 10.05
CA SER A 184 -14.81 27.00 8.87
C SER A 184 -13.38 26.54 9.15
N ARG A 185 -12.88 26.75 10.37
CA ARG A 185 -11.58 26.22 10.82
C ARG A 185 -11.59 24.70 10.93
N ASN A 186 -12.67 24.12 11.44
CA ASN A 186 -12.82 22.68 11.55
C ASN A 186 -12.97 22.01 10.17
N ALA A 187 -13.67 22.62 9.23
CA ALA A 187 -13.77 22.11 7.86
C ALA A 187 -12.43 22.17 7.13
N ASN A 188 -11.70 23.29 7.23
CA ASN A 188 -10.37 23.44 6.65
C ASN A 188 -9.33 22.50 7.28
N TRP A 189 -9.48 22.20 8.58
CA TRP A 189 -8.64 21.25 9.28
C TRP A 189 -8.93 19.81 8.83
N LEU A 190 -10.20 19.43 8.65
CA LEU A 190 -10.61 18.14 8.10
C LEU A 190 -10.10 17.92 6.67
N ASP A 191 -10.13 18.95 5.82
CA ASP A 191 -9.56 18.89 4.47
C ASP A 191 -8.03 18.72 4.46
N ARG A 192 -7.33 19.33 5.40
CA ARG A 192 -5.87 19.14 5.56
C ARG A 192 -5.48 17.76 6.12
N ILE A 193 -6.39 17.13 6.88
CA ILE A 193 -6.19 15.78 7.45
C ILE A 193 -6.58 14.68 6.47
N GLN A 194 -7.30 15.00 5.42
CA GLN A 194 -7.46 14.12 4.26
C GLN A 194 -6.12 13.99 3.50
N THR A 195 -5.07 13.58 4.20
CA THR A 195 -3.99 12.87 3.55
C THR A 195 -4.61 11.61 2.98
N GLY A 196 -5.07 11.74 1.74
CA GLY A 196 -5.69 10.62 1.05
C GLY A 196 -4.74 9.45 1.11
N PRO A 197 -5.26 8.21 1.15
CA PRO A 197 -4.42 7.02 1.01
C PRO A 197 -3.41 7.12 -0.14
N GLN A 198 -3.64 8.00 -1.10
CA GLN A 198 -2.76 8.31 -2.23
C GLN A 198 -1.40 8.89 -1.83
N ASP A 199 -1.34 9.75 -0.81
CA ASP A 199 -0.08 10.39 -0.42
C ASP A 199 0.85 9.42 0.30
N PHE A 200 0.31 8.49 1.07
CA PHE A 200 1.08 7.41 1.68
C PHE A 200 1.79 6.54 0.64
N LEU A 201 1.05 6.08 -0.38
CA LEU A 201 1.63 5.23 -1.42
C LEU A 201 2.57 6.00 -2.34
N LYS A 202 2.25 7.25 -2.66
CA LYS A 202 3.12 8.13 -3.44
C LYS A 202 4.49 8.29 -2.80
N HIS A 203 4.53 8.48 -1.48
CA HIS A 203 5.80 8.60 -0.76
C HIS A 203 6.52 7.26 -0.59
N LYS A 204 5.80 6.16 -0.31
CA LYS A 204 6.43 4.83 -0.25
C LYS A 204 7.05 4.45 -1.59
N PHE A 205 6.35 4.67 -2.69
CA PHE A 205 6.87 4.36 -4.01
C PHE A 205 7.98 5.32 -4.46
N SER A 206 7.92 6.61 -4.13
CA SER A 206 9.01 7.54 -4.42
C SER A 206 10.28 7.17 -3.65
N TYR A 207 10.16 6.71 -2.41
CA TYR A 207 11.28 6.23 -1.61
C TYR A 207 11.91 4.95 -2.19
N GLN A 208 11.08 3.94 -2.53
CA GLN A 208 11.56 2.70 -3.14
C GLN A 208 12.18 2.93 -4.52
N TYR A 209 11.57 3.81 -5.33
CA TYR A 209 12.12 4.18 -6.65
C TYR A 209 13.43 4.97 -6.52
N GLY A 210 13.54 5.82 -5.51
CA GLY A 210 14.79 6.54 -5.20
C GLY A 210 15.92 5.61 -4.77
N MET A 211 15.63 4.57 -3.97
CA MET A 211 16.62 3.58 -3.55
C MET A 211 17.07 2.69 -4.72
N GLN A 212 16.13 2.23 -5.55
CA GLN A 212 16.45 1.41 -6.73
C GLN A 212 17.33 2.17 -7.72
N LYS A 213 17.05 3.45 -7.94
CA LYS A 213 17.88 4.32 -8.80
C LYS A 213 19.27 4.61 -8.23
N ALA A 214 19.42 4.58 -6.91
CA ALA A 214 20.72 4.73 -6.24
C ALA A 214 21.56 3.46 -6.29
N ASP A 215 20.93 2.28 -6.31
CA ASP A 215 21.63 1.00 -6.46
C ASP A 215 22.02 0.72 -7.92
N ASP A 216 21.22 1.15 -8.90
CA ASP A 216 21.53 1.05 -10.33
C ASP A 216 22.62 2.03 -10.78
N ALA A 217 22.99 3.02 -9.95
CA ALA A 217 24.01 4.02 -10.22
C ALA A 217 25.40 3.70 -9.62
N LYS A 218 25.55 2.54 -8.96
CA LYS A 218 26.84 2.00 -8.45
C LYS A 218 27.35 0.89 -9.34
#